data_edd0c86434fa0413586a0421e2ca8383
#
_entry.id   edd0c86434fa0413586a0421e2ca8383
#
_cell.length_a   1.000
_cell.length_b   1.000
_cell.length_c   1.000
_cell.angle_alpha   90.00
_cell.angle_beta   90.00
_cell.angle_gamma   90.00
#
_symmetry.space_group_name_H-M   'P 1'
#
loop_
_entity.id
_entity.type
_entity.pdbx_description
1 polymer ?
#
loop_
_entity_poly.entity_id
_entity_poly.type
_entity_poly.pdbx_seq_one_letter_code
_entity_poly.pdbx_strand_id
1 'polypeptide(L)'
;MPYFLPATVTLKNASQIEADGLANWANLNEIDCLNLNQFDSSLLAILLNWRKKRLADQGYFLILNAPPKLAVLARVYGVAELLGMPA
;
A
#
# COMPACT_ATOMS: atom_id res chain seq x y z
N MET A 1 -2.52 -15.29 -2.49
CA MET A 1 -2.61 -14.78 -1.12
C MET A 1 -2.19 -13.32 -1.09
N PRO A 2 -2.87 -12.47 -0.34
CA PRO A 2 -2.47 -11.07 -0.25
C PRO A 2 -1.22 -10.89 0.61
N TYR A 3 -0.53 -9.79 0.38
CA TYR A 3 0.56 -9.36 1.25
C TYR A 3 -0.04 -8.53 2.39
N PHE A 4 0.19 -8.94 3.62
CA PHE A 4 -0.35 -8.24 4.79
C PHE A 4 0.63 -7.18 5.28
N LEU A 5 0.15 -5.93 5.33
CA LEU A 5 0.95 -4.87 5.96
C LEU A 5 1.03 -5.10 7.47
N PRO A 6 2.16 -4.75 8.10
CA PRO A 6 2.24 -4.81 9.56
C PRO A 6 1.38 -3.73 10.21
N ALA A 7 1.28 -3.79 11.53
CA ALA A 7 0.46 -2.83 12.28
C ALA A 7 0.97 -1.39 12.14
N THR A 8 2.26 -1.20 11.96
CA THR A 8 2.86 0.13 11.89
C THR A 8 3.69 0.27 10.62
N VAL A 9 3.38 1.30 9.82
CA VAL A 9 4.15 1.66 8.63
C VAL A 9 4.38 3.17 8.67
N THR A 10 5.58 3.57 9.03
CA THR A 10 5.95 4.98 9.14
C THR A 10 7.29 5.20 8.46
N LEU A 11 7.73 6.45 8.44
CA LEU A 11 9.03 6.81 7.88
C LEU A 11 10.17 5.99 8.48
N LYS A 12 10.02 5.55 9.73
CA LYS A 12 11.07 4.79 10.43
C LYS A 12 11.31 3.41 9.82
N ASN A 13 10.26 2.76 9.29
CA ASN A 13 10.39 1.40 8.75
C ASN A 13 9.98 1.29 7.28
N ALA A 14 9.72 2.42 6.62
CA ALA A 14 9.18 2.41 5.27
C ALA A 14 10.07 1.66 4.28
N SER A 15 11.38 1.90 4.30
CA SER A 15 12.32 1.24 3.38
C SER A 15 12.32 -0.27 3.58
N GLN A 16 12.27 -0.70 4.82
CA GLN A 16 12.26 -2.13 5.17
C GLN A 16 10.97 -2.80 4.69
N ILE A 17 9.83 -2.13 4.91
CA ILE A 17 8.52 -2.65 4.46
C ILE A 17 8.49 -2.74 2.94
N GLU A 18 8.98 -1.71 2.25
CA GLU A 18 9.00 -1.71 0.79
C GLU A 18 9.81 -2.88 0.25
N ALA A 19 10.99 -3.12 0.82
CA ALA A 19 11.86 -4.22 0.41
C ALA A 19 11.20 -5.58 0.71
N ASP A 20 10.53 -5.69 1.84
CA ASP A 20 9.85 -6.93 2.22
C ASP A 20 8.71 -7.25 1.25
N GLY A 21 7.94 -6.25 0.84
CA GLY A 21 6.89 -6.44 -0.16
C GLY A 21 7.45 -6.90 -1.49
N LEU A 22 8.55 -6.31 -1.95
CA LEU A 22 9.18 -6.71 -3.20
C LEU A 22 9.73 -8.14 -3.13
N ALA A 23 10.19 -8.57 -1.95
CA ALA A 23 10.63 -9.94 -1.73
C ALA A 23 9.45 -10.94 -1.76
N ASN A 24 8.22 -10.44 -1.59
CA ASN A 24 7.00 -11.23 -1.66
C ASN A 24 6.23 -10.94 -2.95
N TRP A 25 6.95 -10.82 -4.05
CA TRP A 25 6.44 -10.36 -5.34
C TRP A 25 5.18 -11.10 -5.80
N ALA A 26 5.13 -12.42 -5.61
CA ALA A 26 4.00 -13.22 -6.05
C ALA A 26 2.69 -12.83 -5.35
N ASN A 27 2.77 -12.26 -4.16
CA ASN A 27 1.61 -11.89 -3.35
C ASN A 27 1.28 -10.39 -3.43
N LEU A 28 2.06 -9.62 -4.17
CA LEU A 28 2.00 -8.16 -4.13
C LEU A 28 0.89 -7.56 -5.00
N ASN A 29 0.08 -8.38 -5.66
CA ASN A 29 -1.09 -7.91 -6.39
C ASN A 29 -2.20 -7.41 -5.44
N GLU A 30 -2.23 -7.94 -4.23
CA GLU A 30 -3.24 -7.58 -3.23
C GLU A 30 -2.54 -7.23 -1.93
N ILE A 31 -2.79 -6.02 -1.47
CA ILE A 31 -2.21 -5.52 -0.22
C ILE A 31 -3.33 -5.47 0.81
N ASP A 32 -3.20 -6.28 1.86
CA ASP A 32 -4.22 -6.34 2.90
C ASP A 32 -3.83 -5.46 4.08
N CYS A 33 -4.69 -4.51 4.39
CA CYS A 33 -4.48 -3.56 5.48
C CYS A 33 -5.17 -3.99 6.78
N LEU A 34 -5.56 -5.27 6.86
CA LEU A 34 -6.33 -5.75 8.02
C LEU A 34 -5.64 -5.46 9.35
N ASN A 35 -4.33 -5.62 9.40
CA ASN A 35 -3.55 -5.42 10.62
C ASN A 35 -3.03 -3.99 10.79
N LEU A 36 -3.23 -3.14 9.78
CA LEU A 36 -2.68 -1.80 9.79
C LEU A 36 -3.37 -0.92 10.83
N ASN A 37 -2.58 -0.31 11.69
CA ASN A 37 -3.10 0.52 12.78
C ASN A 37 -2.50 1.92 12.78
N GLN A 38 -1.19 2.04 12.60
CA GLN A 38 -0.49 3.32 12.67
C GLN A 38 0.34 3.51 11.41
N PHE A 39 0.17 4.67 10.75
CA PHE A 39 0.90 4.93 9.51
C PHE A 39 0.97 6.43 9.25
N ASP A 40 1.89 6.81 8.38
CA ASP A 40 2.03 8.18 7.89
C ASP A 40 2.06 8.18 6.35
N SER A 41 2.36 9.33 5.75
CA SER A 41 2.34 9.47 4.30
C SER A 41 3.40 8.63 3.58
N SER A 42 4.40 8.12 4.28
CA SER A 42 5.38 7.23 3.64
C SER A 42 4.73 5.95 3.13
N LEU A 43 3.63 5.51 3.75
CA LEU A 43 2.86 4.37 3.26
C LEU A 43 2.32 4.63 1.86
N LEU A 44 1.86 5.85 1.58
CA LEU A 44 1.35 6.18 0.24
C LEU A 44 2.44 6.04 -0.82
N ALA A 45 3.66 6.47 -0.51
CA ALA A 45 4.77 6.34 -1.44
C ALA A 45 5.08 4.86 -1.73
N ILE A 46 5.04 4.03 -0.70
CA ILE A 46 5.25 2.58 -0.85
C ILE A 46 4.17 1.98 -1.76
N LEU A 47 2.91 2.27 -1.49
CA LEU A 47 1.79 1.72 -2.25
C LEU A 47 1.84 2.14 -3.71
N LEU A 48 2.17 3.40 -3.98
CA LEU A 48 2.30 3.89 -5.34
C LEU A 48 3.45 3.22 -6.08
N ASN A 49 4.57 3.00 -5.42
CA ASN A 49 5.71 2.34 -6.02
C ASN A 49 5.40 0.88 -6.35
N TRP A 50 4.78 0.16 -5.42
CA TRP A 50 4.37 -1.24 -5.66
C TRP A 50 3.37 -1.32 -6.80
N ARG A 51 2.38 -0.44 -6.81
CA ARG A 51 1.38 -0.37 -7.88
C ARG A 51 2.04 -0.18 -9.23
N LYS A 52 2.95 0.78 -9.33
CA LYS A 52 3.65 1.07 -10.58
C LYS A 52 4.39 -0.17 -11.09
N LYS A 53 5.10 -0.85 -10.21
CA LYS A 53 5.90 -2.02 -10.57
C LYS A 53 5.02 -3.22 -10.97
N ARG A 54 3.91 -3.44 -10.24
CA ARG A 54 3.03 -4.55 -10.57
C ARG A 54 2.32 -4.32 -11.89
N LEU A 55 1.85 -3.12 -12.17
CA LEU A 55 1.18 -2.82 -13.43
C LEU A 55 2.16 -2.89 -14.61
N ALA A 56 3.42 -2.49 -14.41
CA ALA A 56 4.45 -2.59 -15.44
C ALA A 56 4.73 -4.05 -15.79
N ASP A 57 4.53 -4.97 -14.86
CA ASP A 57 4.74 -6.41 -15.05
C ASP A 57 3.45 -7.14 -15.42
N GLN A 58 2.47 -6.42 -15.97
CA GLN A 58 1.17 -6.95 -16.39
C GLN A 58 0.35 -7.57 -15.26
N GLY A 59 0.66 -7.20 -14.03
CA GLY A 59 -0.11 -7.60 -12.88
C GLY A 59 -1.28 -6.65 -12.62
N TYR A 60 -1.93 -6.86 -11.48
CA TYR A 60 -2.96 -5.94 -10.99
C TYR A 60 -2.60 -5.53 -9.57
N PHE A 61 -3.28 -4.52 -9.04
CA PHE A 61 -2.97 -4.00 -7.71
C PHE A 61 -4.26 -3.59 -7.01
N LEU A 62 -4.59 -4.28 -5.91
CA LEU A 62 -5.77 -4.00 -5.10
C LEU A 62 -5.37 -3.79 -3.65
N ILE A 63 -6.05 -2.86 -2.99
CA ILE A 63 -5.86 -2.62 -1.56
C ILE A 63 -7.12 -3.10 -0.85
N LEU A 64 -6.92 -4.05 0.08
CA LEU A 64 -8.01 -4.68 0.82
C LEU A 64 -8.06 -4.14 2.24
N ASN A 65 -9.27 -3.97 2.76
CA ASN A 65 -9.50 -3.57 4.17
C ASN A 65 -8.80 -2.26 4.53
N ALA A 66 -8.79 -1.30 3.59
CA ALA A 66 -8.17 0.00 3.85
C ALA A 66 -8.91 0.72 4.97
N PRO A 67 -8.21 1.14 6.05
CA PRO A 67 -8.87 1.90 7.10
C PRO A 67 -9.32 3.27 6.59
N PRO A 68 -10.39 3.84 7.14
CA PRO A 68 -10.89 5.15 6.70
C PRO A 68 -9.82 6.25 6.72
N LYS A 69 -8.92 6.24 7.68
CA LYS A 69 -7.84 7.21 7.76
C LYS A 69 -6.92 7.15 6.55
N LEU A 70 -6.70 5.96 6.00
CA LEU A 70 -5.84 5.80 4.82
C LEU A 70 -6.50 6.43 3.60
N ALA A 71 -7.81 6.23 3.43
CA ALA A 71 -8.54 6.84 2.33
C ALA A 71 -8.52 8.36 2.42
N VAL A 72 -8.69 8.91 3.64
CA VAL A 72 -8.61 10.36 3.86
C VAL A 72 -7.22 10.89 3.49
N LEU A 73 -6.18 10.20 3.94
CA LEU A 73 -4.80 10.61 3.66
C LEU A 73 -4.52 10.58 2.16
N ALA A 74 -4.94 9.51 1.48
CA ALA A 74 -4.77 9.39 0.04
C ALA A 74 -5.49 10.51 -0.72
N ARG A 75 -6.68 10.90 -0.25
CA ARG A 75 -7.46 11.96 -0.85
C ARG A 75 -6.77 13.32 -0.68
N VAL A 76 -6.24 13.59 0.51
CA VAL A 76 -5.50 14.82 0.79
C VAL A 76 -4.29 14.95 -0.13
N TYR A 77 -3.62 13.84 -0.41
CA TYR A 77 -2.44 13.83 -1.30
C TYR A 77 -2.81 13.70 -2.78
N GLY A 78 -4.10 13.59 -3.11
CA GLY A 78 -4.55 13.51 -4.49
C GLY A 78 -4.28 12.18 -5.18
N VAL A 79 -4.10 11.10 -4.44
CA VAL A 79 -3.77 9.78 -5.00
C VAL A 79 -4.82 8.71 -4.74
N ALA A 80 -5.97 9.08 -4.19
CA ALA A 80 -7.00 8.12 -3.84
C ALA A 80 -7.48 7.31 -5.05
N GLU A 81 -7.74 7.97 -6.18
CA GLU A 81 -8.18 7.28 -7.38
C GLU A 81 -7.15 6.33 -7.93
N LEU A 82 -5.87 6.73 -7.93
CA LEU A 82 -4.78 5.87 -8.38
C LEU A 82 -4.72 4.59 -7.56
N LEU A 83 -5.00 4.69 -6.27
CA LEU A 83 -4.95 3.55 -5.36
C LEU A 83 -6.27 2.79 -5.29
N GLY A 84 -7.27 3.17 -6.09
CA GLY A 84 -8.55 2.49 -6.12
C GLY A 84 -9.42 2.77 -4.92
N MET A 85 -9.19 3.88 -4.24
CA MET A 85 -9.99 4.29 -3.08
C MET A 85 -11.03 5.33 -3.48
N PRO A 86 -12.15 5.40 -2.77
CA PRO A 86 -13.15 6.43 -3.05
C PRO A 86 -12.53 7.83 -2.89
N ALA A 87 -12.79 8.67 -3.86
CA ALA A 87 -12.29 10.04 -3.84
C ALA A 87 -13.12 10.94 -2.92
#